data_2b94a51c283dd536ddefdddcc64a5391
#
_entry.id   2b94a51c283dd536ddefdddcc64a5391
#
_cell.length_a   1.000
_cell.length_b   1.000
_cell.length_c   1.000
_cell.angle_alpha   90.00
_cell.angle_beta   90.00
_cell.angle_gamma   90.00
#
_symmetry.space_group_name_H-M   'P 1'
#
loop_
_entity.id
_entity.type
_entity.pdbx_description
1 polymer ?
#
loop_
_entity_poly.entity_id
_entity_poly.type
_entity_poly.pdbx_seq_one_letter_code
_entity_poly.pdbx_strand_id
1 'polypeptide(L)'
;VDTEPDPNNATVDFGFQKVAPAEKTERVGEVFSTVARRYDLMNDLMSFGTHRIMKRMVIHMSGVRAGHRVLDLAGGTGDMAALFGPVVGHDGAVIMTDLNAEMLAVGRDRLLDKGMTQIQYCRAPAESLPFTDDAFDVACISFGIRNFTDKDTALRELHRVIRPGGTLIVLEFSQPKSPLLGSAYKAFQALWPTAGRALVGAAQPYEYLVESIRVHPSQEALQQMFEDAGFRDVYFENLVGGIAAIHRGSVL
;
A
#
# COMPACT_ATOMS: atom_id res chain seq x y z
N VAL A 1 17.41 35.53 -8.96
CA VAL A 1 17.38 34.51 -10.01
C VAL A 1 17.08 33.21 -9.33
N ASP A 2 15.79 32.85 -9.30
CA ASP A 2 15.32 31.56 -8.83
C ASP A 2 15.77 30.53 -9.86
N THR A 3 16.78 29.76 -9.52
CA THR A 3 17.17 28.60 -10.32
C THR A 3 16.15 27.49 -10.05
N GLU A 4 15.36 27.14 -11.06
CA GLU A 4 14.56 25.91 -11.03
C GLU A 4 15.45 24.73 -10.59
N PRO A 5 14.97 23.88 -9.66
CA PRO A 5 15.75 22.73 -9.23
C PRO A 5 16.02 21.81 -10.43
N ASP A 6 17.29 21.48 -10.66
CA ASP A 6 17.71 20.55 -11.71
C ASP A 6 16.97 19.21 -11.52
N PRO A 7 16.16 18.75 -12.48
CA PRO A 7 15.41 17.50 -12.36
C PRO A 7 16.31 16.26 -12.16
N ASN A 8 17.61 16.36 -12.48
CA ASN A 8 18.60 15.31 -12.23
C ASN A 8 19.06 15.25 -10.76
N ASN A 9 18.68 16.22 -9.92
CA ASN A 9 19.09 16.30 -8.52
C ASN A 9 17.94 16.04 -7.53
N ALA A 10 16.76 15.61 -8.03
CA ALA A 10 15.63 15.26 -7.18
C ALA A 10 15.96 14.02 -6.32
N THR A 11 15.85 14.16 -5.00
CA THR A 11 16.03 13.05 -4.05
C THR A 11 14.73 12.71 -3.36
N VAL A 12 14.55 11.43 -3.05
CA VAL A 12 13.38 10.87 -2.34
C VAL A 12 13.82 10.08 -1.11
N ASP A 13 12.89 9.89 -0.18
CA ASP A 13 13.17 9.15 1.04
C ASP A 13 13.19 7.63 0.79
N PHE A 14 14.31 6.99 1.15
CA PHE A 14 14.41 5.55 1.37
C PHE A 14 14.76 5.33 2.84
N GLY A 15 13.74 5.13 3.68
CA GLY A 15 13.90 5.23 5.12
C GLY A 15 14.42 6.61 5.51
N PHE A 16 15.51 6.67 6.26
CA PHE A 16 16.16 7.92 6.67
C PHE A 16 17.19 8.45 5.64
N GLN A 17 17.41 7.72 4.55
CA GLN A 17 18.37 8.12 3.51
C GLN A 17 17.66 8.89 2.41
N LYS A 18 18.36 9.86 1.83
CA LYS A 18 17.96 10.53 0.59
C LYS A 18 18.67 9.86 -0.58
N VAL A 19 17.92 9.35 -1.53
CA VAL A 19 18.44 8.62 -2.70
C VAL A 19 17.78 9.13 -3.99
N ALA A 20 18.35 8.81 -5.14
CA ALA A 20 17.70 9.08 -6.42
C ALA A 20 16.40 8.27 -6.57
N PRO A 21 15.37 8.77 -7.30
CA PRO A 21 14.10 8.05 -7.49
C PRO A 21 14.28 6.62 -8.02
N ALA A 22 15.12 6.42 -9.04
CA ALA A 22 15.39 5.10 -9.60
C ALA A 22 16.05 4.15 -8.58
N GLU A 23 16.99 4.66 -7.79
CA GLU A 23 17.65 3.91 -6.73
C GLU A 23 16.66 3.48 -5.62
N LYS A 24 15.70 4.35 -5.24
CA LYS A 24 14.66 3.97 -4.31
C LYS A 24 13.85 2.80 -4.84
N THR A 25 13.41 2.86 -6.09
CA THR A 25 12.61 1.81 -6.73
C THR A 25 13.35 0.47 -6.71
N GLU A 26 14.64 0.46 -7.05
CA GLU A 26 15.48 -0.74 -7.04
C GLU A 26 15.62 -1.32 -5.62
N ARG A 27 16.04 -0.50 -4.65
CA ARG A 27 16.23 -0.92 -3.25
C ARG A 27 14.95 -1.43 -2.60
N VAL A 28 13.81 -0.78 -2.86
CA VAL A 28 12.49 -1.25 -2.40
C VAL A 28 12.20 -2.63 -3.00
N GLY A 29 12.47 -2.80 -4.30
CA GLY A 29 12.34 -4.09 -4.98
C GLY A 29 13.14 -5.19 -4.30
N GLU A 30 14.41 -4.96 -3.98
CA GLU A 30 15.29 -5.92 -3.29
C GLU A 30 14.78 -6.29 -1.89
N VAL A 31 14.32 -5.29 -1.11
CA VAL A 31 13.74 -5.51 0.22
C VAL A 31 12.56 -6.48 0.13
N PHE A 32 11.61 -6.25 -0.79
CA PHE A 32 10.42 -7.09 -0.91
C PHE A 32 10.72 -8.46 -1.52
N SER A 33 11.65 -8.57 -2.48
CA SER A 33 12.10 -9.86 -3.01
C SER A 33 12.68 -10.76 -1.92
N THR A 34 13.47 -10.20 -1.01
CA THR A 34 14.08 -10.94 0.11
C THR A 34 13.04 -11.58 1.04
N VAL A 35 11.89 -10.94 1.23
CA VAL A 35 10.85 -11.41 2.17
C VAL A 35 9.63 -12.03 1.52
N ALA A 36 9.51 -12.04 0.19
CA ALA A 36 8.30 -12.39 -0.54
C ALA A 36 7.65 -13.70 -0.06
N ARG A 37 8.42 -14.77 0.10
CA ARG A 37 7.91 -16.09 0.54
C ARG A 37 7.49 -16.16 2.01
N ARG A 38 7.95 -15.23 2.85
CA ARG A 38 7.68 -15.18 4.30
C ARG A 38 6.91 -13.92 4.70
N TYR A 39 6.46 -13.16 3.72
CA TYR A 39 5.83 -11.86 3.91
C TYR A 39 4.61 -11.93 4.84
N ASP A 40 3.75 -12.92 4.66
CA ASP A 40 2.56 -13.11 5.50
C ASP A 40 2.90 -13.43 6.96
N LEU A 41 3.90 -14.31 7.17
CA LEU A 41 4.38 -14.62 8.52
C LEU A 41 4.95 -13.39 9.21
N MET A 42 5.68 -12.56 8.46
CA MET A 42 6.19 -11.29 8.93
C MET A 42 5.05 -10.36 9.38
N ASN A 43 4.04 -10.18 8.53
CA ASN A 43 2.89 -9.34 8.85
C ASN A 43 2.10 -9.85 10.05
N ASP A 44 1.88 -11.17 10.15
CA ASP A 44 1.21 -11.79 11.31
C ASP A 44 1.97 -11.50 12.62
N LEU A 45 3.28 -11.69 12.63
CA LEU A 45 4.10 -11.46 13.81
C LEU A 45 4.10 -9.99 14.24
N MET A 46 4.30 -9.07 13.28
CA MET A 46 4.45 -7.64 13.56
C MET A 46 3.14 -6.97 13.94
N SER A 47 2.01 -7.54 13.54
CA SER A 47 0.69 -7.02 13.85
C SER A 47 -0.09 -7.88 14.85
N PHE A 48 0.48 -8.99 15.36
CA PHE A 48 -0.26 -10.00 16.10
C PHE A 48 -1.55 -10.45 15.37
N GLY A 49 -1.50 -10.53 14.03
CA GLY A 49 -2.62 -10.89 13.17
C GLY A 49 -3.71 -9.81 13.02
N THR A 50 -3.58 -8.65 13.69
CA THR A 50 -4.59 -7.57 13.62
C THR A 50 -4.73 -6.98 12.22
N HIS A 51 -3.67 -7.03 11.38
CA HIS A 51 -3.75 -6.60 9.99
C HIS A 51 -4.87 -7.30 9.21
N ARG A 52 -5.22 -8.55 9.56
CA ARG A 52 -6.30 -9.31 8.90
C ARG A 52 -7.67 -8.70 9.18
N ILE A 53 -7.86 -8.18 10.42
CA ILE A 53 -9.10 -7.48 10.80
C ILE A 53 -9.16 -6.15 10.06
N MET A 54 -8.06 -5.39 10.05
CA MET A 54 -7.97 -4.10 9.34
C MET A 54 -8.27 -4.26 7.84
N LYS A 55 -7.73 -5.31 7.17
CA LYS A 55 -8.01 -5.61 5.77
C LYS A 55 -9.50 -5.91 5.51
N ARG A 56 -10.20 -6.58 6.45
CA ARG A 56 -11.66 -6.78 6.35
C ARG A 56 -12.42 -5.46 6.51
N MET A 57 -11.97 -4.56 7.38
CA MET A 57 -12.57 -3.23 7.50
C MET A 57 -12.46 -2.45 6.18
N VAL A 58 -11.33 -2.56 5.47
CA VAL A 58 -11.16 -1.96 4.13
C VAL A 58 -12.26 -2.43 3.18
N ILE A 59 -12.59 -3.73 3.15
CA ILE A 59 -13.67 -4.25 2.29
C ILE A 59 -15.00 -3.55 2.60
N HIS A 60 -15.37 -3.43 3.87
CA HIS A 60 -16.61 -2.78 4.27
C HIS A 60 -16.64 -1.29 3.92
N MET A 61 -15.52 -0.59 4.14
CA MET A 61 -15.42 0.84 3.91
C MET A 61 -15.25 1.21 2.43
N SER A 62 -14.79 0.28 1.59
CA SER A 62 -14.58 0.53 0.15
C SER A 62 -15.89 0.73 -0.63
N GLY A 63 -17.00 0.23 -0.11
CA GLY A 63 -18.28 0.23 -0.82
C GLY A 63 -18.33 -0.74 -2.02
N VAL A 64 -17.38 -1.68 -2.11
CA VAL A 64 -17.33 -2.69 -3.18
C VAL A 64 -18.61 -3.52 -3.21
N ARG A 65 -19.05 -3.89 -4.42
CA ARG A 65 -20.27 -4.67 -4.68
C ARG A 65 -20.03 -5.71 -5.78
N ALA A 66 -20.96 -6.64 -5.92
CA ALA A 66 -20.99 -7.56 -7.05
C ALA A 66 -21.00 -6.79 -8.39
N GLY A 67 -20.24 -7.27 -9.34
CA GLY A 67 -20.07 -6.64 -10.66
C GLY A 67 -19.02 -5.52 -10.71
N HIS A 68 -18.48 -5.06 -9.56
CA HIS A 68 -17.46 -4.01 -9.57
C HIS A 68 -16.13 -4.49 -10.13
N ARG A 69 -15.40 -3.55 -10.74
CA ARG A 69 -14.00 -3.71 -11.14
C ARG A 69 -13.10 -3.06 -10.09
N VAL A 70 -12.23 -3.86 -9.48
CA VAL A 70 -11.36 -3.43 -8.38
C VAL A 70 -9.90 -3.48 -8.82
N LEU A 71 -9.17 -2.40 -8.56
CA LEU A 71 -7.71 -2.34 -8.65
C LEU A 71 -7.12 -2.58 -7.24
N ASP A 72 -6.37 -3.66 -7.07
CA ASP A 72 -5.54 -3.92 -5.88
C ASP A 72 -4.11 -3.52 -6.21
N LEU A 73 -3.74 -2.26 -5.91
CA LEU A 73 -2.45 -1.68 -6.23
C LEU A 73 -1.44 -1.91 -5.09
N ALA A 74 -0.22 -2.32 -5.46
CA ALA A 74 0.78 -2.88 -4.56
C ALA A 74 0.22 -4.09 -3.81
N GLY A 75 -0.45 -4.99 -4.55
CA GLY A 75 -1.20 -6.13 -4.03
C GLY A 75 -0.34 -7.21 -3.37
N GLY A 76 0.97 -7.20 -3.62
CA GLY A 76 1.94 -8.07 -2.95
C GLY A 76 1.61 -9.55 -3.11
N THR A 77 1.35 -10.23 -1.98
CA THR A 77 0.98 -11.66 -1.93
C THR A 77 -0.51 -11.93 -2.12
N GLY A 78 -1.31 -10.91 -2.49
CA GLY A 78 -2.70 -11.07 -2.92
C GLY A 78 -3.74 -11.17 -1.81
N ASP A 79 -3.46 -10.67 -0.61
CA ASP A 79 -4.39 -10.72 0.51
C ASP A 79 -5.67 -9.92 0.24
N MET A 80 -5.54 -8.70 -0.33
CA MET A 80 -6.71 -7.88 -0.65
C MET A 80 -7.47 -8.44 -1.85
N ALA A 81 -6.75 -8.89 -2.89
CA ALA A 81 -7.37 -9.57 -4.03
C ALA A 81 -8.20 -10.79 -3.59
N ALA A 82 -7.69 -11.58 -2.63
CA ALA A 82 -8.42 -12.71 -2.05
C ALA A 82 -9.69 -12.30 -1.29
N LEU A 83 -9.72 -11.11 -0.70
CA LEU A 83 -10.89 -10.59 0.01
C LEU A 83 -11.90 -9.95 -0.95
N PHE A 84 -11.45 -9.25 -1.98
CA PHE A 84 -12.31 -8.62 -2.98
C PHE A 84 -12.97 -9.63 -3.93
N GLY A 85 -12.22 -10.67 -4.34
CA GLY A 85 -12.69 -11.65 -5.34
C GLY A 85 -14.08 -12.22 -5.07
N PRO A 86 -14.37 -12.76 -3.87
CA PRO A 86 -15.71 -13.27 -3.54
C PRO A 86 -16.81 -12.20 -3.54
N VAL A 87 -16.46 -10.93 -3.25
CA VAL A 87 -17.44 -9.83 -3.18
C VAL A 87 -17.85 -9.36 -4.57
N VAL A 88 -16.88 -9.21 -5.48
CA VAL A 88 -17.17 -8.77 -6.85
C VAL A 88 -17.88 -9.86 -7.67
N GLY A 89 -17.66 -11.12 -7.33
CA GLY A 89 -18.31 -12.26 -7.99
C GLY A 89 -17.85 -12.48 -9.44
N HIS A 90 -18.65 -13.23 -10.20
CA HIS A 90 -18.30 -13.59 -11.58
C HIS A 90 -18.45 -12.44 -12.58
N ASP A 91 -19.35 -11.50 -12.31
CA ASP A 91 -19.62 -10.37 -13.19
C ASP A 91 -18.67 -9.19 -12.94
N GLY A 92 -17.89 -9.25 -11.87
CA GLY A 92 -16.88 -8.27 -11.52
C GLY A 92 -15.46 -8.74 -11.88
N ALA A 93 -14.48 -7.90 -11.57
CA ALA A 93 -13.08 -8.21 -11.78
C ALA A 93 -12.20 -7.65 -10.66
N VAL A 94 -11.14 -8.37 -10.32
CA VAL A 94 -10.04 -7.84 -9.49
C VAL A 94 -8.77 -7.88 -10.31
N ILE A 95 -8.14 -6.74 -10.46
CA ILE A 95 -6.83 -6.61 -11.09
C ILE A 95 -5.81 -6.34 -10.00
N MET A 96 -4.98 -7.33 -9.70
CA MET A 96 -3.88 -7.21 -8.75
C MET A 96 -2.64 -6.68 -9.46
N THR A 97 -2.12 -5.56 -9.00
CA THR A 97 -0.98 -4.87 -9.61
C THR A 97 0.14 -4.70 -8.59
N ASP A 98 1.35 -5.04 -8.98
CA ASP A 98 2.56 -4.78 -8.18
C ASP A 98 3.74 -4.48 -9.10
N LEU A 99 4.68 -3.67 -8.63
CA LEU A 99 5.92 -3.40 -9.36
C LEU A 99 6.92 -4.56 -9.23
N ASN A 100 6.91 -5.24 -8.07
CA ASN A 100 7.79 -6.36 -7.78
C ASN A 100 7.25 -7.65 -8.40
N ALA A 101 7.96 -8.19 -9.39
CA ALA A 101 7.55 -9.39 -10.12
C ALA A 101 7.50 -10.65 -9.24
N GLU A 102 8.38 -10.76 -8.23
CA GLU A 102 8.41 -11.92 -7.34
C GLU A 102 7.21 -11.92 -6.39
N MET A 103 6.87 -10.74 -5.82
CA MET A 103 5.66 -10.58 -5.01
C MET A 103 4.40 -10.93 -5.82
N LEU A 104 4.31 -10.42 -7.05
CA LEU A 104 3.20 -10.70 -7.95
C LEU A 104 3.09 -12.19 -8.29
N ALA A 105 4.22 -12.87 -8.53
CA ALA A 105 4.25 -14.29 -8.81
C ALA A 105 3.79 -15.13 -7.59
N VAL A 106 4.30 -14.82 -6.40
CA VAL A 106 3.87 -15.47 -5.14
C VAL A 106 2.38 -15.27 -4.91
N GLY A 107 1.88 -14.04 -5.11
CA GLY A 107 0.46 -13.72 -4.97
C GLY A 107 -0.40 -14.49 -5.96
N ARG A 108 0.01 -14.54 -7.24
CA ARG A 108 -0.68 -15.30 -8.29
C ARG A 108 -0.78 -16.79 -7.93
N ASP A 109 0.34 -17.41 -7.61
CA ASP A 109 0.38 -18.85 -7.34
C ASP A 109 -0.50 -19.19 -6.13
N ARG A 110 -0.42 -18.38 -5.06
CA ARG A 110 -1.27 -18.51 -3.88
C ARG A 110 -2.77 -18.34 -4.16
N LEU A 111 -3.16 -17.42 -5.04
CA LEU A 111 -4.56 -17.20 -5.41
C LEU A 111 -5.07 -18.33 -6.31
N LEU A 112 -4.25 -18.83 -7.22
CA LEU A 112 -4.57 -20.00 -8.04
C LEU A 112 -4.75 -21.27 -7.19
N ASP A 113 -3.87 -21.50 -6.20
CA ASP A 113 -3.99 -22.62 -5.24
C ASP A 113 -5.31 -22.56 -4.43
N LYS A 114 -5.87 -21.35 -4.24
CA LYS A 114 -7.19 -21.13 -3.64
C LYS A 114 -8.35 -21.24 -4.62
N GLY A 115 -8.10 -21.58 -5.88
CA GLY A 115 -9.10 -21.67 -6.94
C GLY A 115 -9.62 -20.31 -7.44
N MET A 116 -8.93 -19.22 -7.15
CA MET A 116 -9.33 -17.86 -7.55
C MET A 116 -8.79 -17.52 -8.96
N THR A 117 -9.30 -18.20 -9.97
CA THR A 117 -8.83 -18.07 -11.36
C THR A 117 -9.28 -16.79 -12.07
N GLN A 118 -10.26 -16.07 -11.50
CA GLN A 118 -10.81 -14.83 -12.06
C GLN A 118 -9.97 -13.58 -11.75
N ILE A 119 -8.94 -13.68 -10.91
CA ILE A 119 -8.05 -12.56 -10.59
C ILE A 119 -7.08 -12.33 -11.74
N GLN A 120 -6.97 -11.09 -12.19
CA GLN A 120 -6.03 -10.68 -13.22
C GLN A 120 -4.77 -10.08 -12.58
N TYR A 121 -3.65 -10.15 -13.29
CA TYR A 121 -2.36 -9.71 -12.76
C TYR A 121 -1.68 -8.76 -13.74
N CYS A 122 -1.18 -7.64 -13.24
CA CYS A 122 -0.49 -6.64 -14.03
C CYS A 122 0.77 -6.15 -13.30
N ARG A 123 1.91 -6.17 -13.97
CA ARG A 123 3.11 -5.53 -13.43
C ARG A 123 3.19 -4.09 -13.91
N ALA A 124 3.05 -3.13 -12.98
CA ALA A 124 3.13 -1.71 -13.32
C ALA A 124 3.58 -0.88 -12.11
N PRO A 125 4.27 0.25 -12.35
CA PRO A 125 4.49 1.26 -11.33
C PRO A 125 3.19 2.00 -11.01
N ALA A 126 3.04 2.46 -9.76
CA ALA A 126 1.86 3.20 -9.33
C ALA A 126 1.75 4.58 -10.02
N GLU A 127 2.89 5.13 -10.39
CA GLU A 127 3.04 6.44 -11.03
C GLU A 127 2.69 6.45 -12.54
N SER A 128 2.45 5.27 -13.15
CA SER A 128 2.08 5.14 -14.56
C SER A 128 1.31 3.84 -14.78
N LEU A 129 0.00 3.89 -14.57
CA LEU A 129 -0.88 2.73 -14.65
C LEU A 129 -1.31 2.45 -16.11
N PRO A 130 -1.13 1.22 -16.61
CA PRO A 130 -1.45 0.87 -18.01
C PRO A 130 -2.96 0.61 -18.20
N PHE A 131 -3.79 1.45 -17.61
CA PHE A 131 -5.23 1.36 -17.71
C PHE A 131 -5.80 2.65 -18.30
N THR A 132 -6.94 2.53 -18.96
CA THR A 132 -7.70 3.70 -19.45
C THR A 132 -8.28 4.49 -18.28
N ASP A 133 -8.65 5.72 -18.55
CA ASP A 133 -9.43 6.53 -17.62
C ASP A 133 -10.73 5.78 -17.25
N ASP A 134 -11.24 6.01 -16.06
CA ASP A 134 -12.53 5.51 -15.57
C ASP A 134 -12.68 3.97 -15.61
N ALA A 135 -11.57 3.23 -15.50
CA ALA A 135 -11.55 1.78 -15.62
C ALA A 135 -12.05 1.01 -14.38
N PHE A 136 -12.06 1.65 -13.20
CA PHE A 136 -12.31 0.98 -11.92
C PHE A 136 -13.38 1.64 -11.07
N ASP A 137 -14.18 0.83 -10.39
CA ASP A 137 -15.14 1.26 -9.37
C ASP A 137 -14.45 1.56 -8.04
N VAL A 138 -13.45 0.75 -7.71
CA VAL A 138 -12.68 0.86 -6.47
C VAL A 138 -11.20 0.63 -6.77
N ALA A 139 -10.35 1.47 -6.23
CA ALA A 139 -8.92 1.17 -6.08
C ALA A 139 -8.56 1.04 -4.60
N CYS A 140 -7.71 0.07 -4.29
CA CYS A 140 -7.25 -0.24 -2.94
C CYS A 140 -5.73 -0.28 -2.90
N ILE A 141 -5.15 0.29 -1.83
CA ILE A 141 -3.76 0.10 -1.45
C ILE A 141 -3.73 -0.35 0.01
N SER A 142 -3.06 -1.47 0.30
CA SER A 142 -2.93 -1.96 1.68
C SER A 142 -1.45 -2.14 2.04
N PHE A 143 -0.92 -1.27 2.92
CA PHE A 143 0.46 -1.26 3.38
C PHE A 143 1.50 -1.11 2.27
N GLY A 144 1.14 -0.35 1.20
CA GLY A 144 1.95 -0.17 0.00
C GLY A 144 2.40 1.26 -0.27
N ILE A 145 1.54 2.27 -0.02
CA ILE A 145 1.75 3.65 -0.47
C ILE A 145 3.01 4.32 0.10
N ARG A 146 3.45 3.92 1.31
CA ARG A 146 4.69 4.46 1.91
C ARG A 146 5.93 4.18 1.05
N ASN A 147 5.87 3.12 0.22
CA ASN A 147 6.98 2.68 -0.63
C ASN A 147 7.02 3.38 -2.00
N PHE A 148 5.94 4.08 -2.39
CA PHE A 148 5.89 4.78 -3.68
C PHE A 148 6.96 5.85 -3.75
N THR A 149 7.53 5.97 -4.92
CA THR A 149 8.61 6.93 -5.18
C THR A 149 8.05 8.34 -5.27
N ASP A 150 6.97 8.51 -6.02
CA ASP A 150 6.20 9.75 -6.15
C ASP A 150 4.73 9.48 -5.83
N LYS A 151 4.34 9.78 -4.58
CA LYS A 151 2.97 9.56 -4.09
C LYS A 151 1.96 10.48 -4.76
N ASP A 152 2.36 11.71 -5.08
CA ASP A 152 1.45 12.70 -5.70
C ASP A 152 1.11 12.27 -7.12
N THR A 153 2.10 11.81 -7.89
CA THR A 153 1.86 11.27 -9.23
C THR A 153 1.02 9.99 -9.17
N ALA A 154 1.30 9.08 -8.23
CA ALA A 154 0.52 7.86 -8.05
C ALA A 154 -0.94 8.16 -7.68
N LEU A 155 -1.19 9.15 -6.82
CA LEU A 155 -2.55 9.54 -6.44
C LEU A 155 -3.31 10.17 -7.63
N ARG A 156 -2.64 10.98 -8.47
CA ARG A 156 -3.24 11.51 -9.72
C ARG A 156 -3.58 10.39 -10.71
N GLU A 157 -2.69 9.41 -10.87
CA GLU A 157 -2.97 8.22 -11.71
C GLU A 157 -4.14 7.41 -11.19
N LEU A 158 -4.23 7.23 -9.87
CA LEU A 158 -5.39 6.57 -9.24
C LEU A 158 -6.68 7.36 -9.46
N HIS A 159 -6.63 8.70 -9.35
CA HIS A 159 -7.79 9.53 -9.66
C HIS A 159 -8.22 9.39 -11.13
N ARG A 160 -7.28 9.30 -12.06
CA ARG A 160 -7.56 9.13 -13.49
C ARG A 160 -8.24 7.79 -13.81
N VAL A 161 -7.75 6.70 -13.21
CA VAL A 161 -8.27 5.36 -13.54
C VAL A 161 -9.53 4.97 -12.78
N ILE A 162 -9.89 5.70 -11.72
CA ILE A 162 -11.15 5.48 -10.98
C ILE A 162 -12.25 6.32 -11.65
N ARG A 163 -13.37 5.67 -11.97
CA ARG A 163 -14.51 6.34 -12.62
C ARG A 163 -15.22 7.35 -11.68
N PRO A 164 -15.97 8.32 -12.21
CA PRO A 164 -16.86 9.15 -11.40
C PRO A 164 -17.81 8.29 -10.54
N GLY A 165 -17.95 8.65 -9.26
CA GLY A 165 -18.64 7.86 -8.24
C GLY A 165 -17.84 6.70 -7.67
N GLY A 166 -16.60 6.46 -8.14
CA GLY A 166 -15.70 5.44 -7.62
C GLY A 166 -14.93 5.88 -6.37
N THR A 167 -14.23 4.95 -5.77
CA THR A 167 -13.57 5.14 -4.46
C THR A 167 -12.11 4.71 -4.49
N LEU A 168 -11.24 5.55 -3.93
CA LEU A 168 -9.91 5.15 -3.48
C LEU A 168 -9.94 4.85 -1.98
N ILE A 169 -9.39 3.69 -1.58
CA ILE A 169 -9.23 3.33 -0.17
C ILE A 169 -7.80 2.88 0.11
N VAL A 170 -7.18 3.45 1.13
CA VAL A 170 -5.78 3.18 1.50
C VAL A 170 -5.71 2.81 2.98
N LEU A 171 -5.22 1.61 3.26
CA LEU A 171 -4.81 1.18 4.60
C LEU A 171 -3.29 1.29 4.72
N GLU A 172 -2.80 2.09 5.66
CA GLU A 172 -1.36 2.23 5.85
C GLU A 172 -1.00 2.44 7.32
N PHE A 173 0.24 2.14 7.66
CA PHE A 173 0.81 2.54 8.95
C PHE A 173 0.81 4.06 9.08
N SER A 174 0.66 4.52 10.32
CA SER A 174 0.59 5.95 10.60
C SER A 174 1.19 6.25 11.98
N GLN A 175 0.98 7.47 12.46
CA GLN A 175 1.58 7.94 13.70
C GLN A 175 0.55 7.92 14.84
N PRO A 176 0.82 7.19 15.94
CA PRO A 176 -0.06 7.17 17.11
C PRO A 176 -0.33 8.57 17.65
N LYS A 177 -1.60 8.87 17.94
CA LYS A 177 -2.02 10.18 18.46
C LYS A 177 -1.63 10.38 19.93
N SER A 178 -1.55 9.30 20.72
CA SER A 178 -1.14 9.36 22.12
C SER A 178 0.38 9.25 22.26
N PRO A 179 1.07 10.17 22.98
CA PRO A 179 2.50 10.08 23.23
C PRO A 179 2.91 8.80 23.95
N LEU A 180 2.07 8.31 24.89
CA LEU A 180 2.32 7.06 25.62
C LEU A 180 2.29 5.86 24.68
N LEU A 181 1.24 5.76 23.84
CA LEU A 181 1.14 4.70 22.84
C LEU A 181 2.28 4.79 21.82
N GLY A 182 2.65 6.01 21.39
CA GLY A 182 3.78 6.24 20.49
C GLY A 182 5.10 5.76 21.05
N SER A 183 5.34 5.99 22.35
CA SER A 183 6.56 5.51 23.02
C SER A 183 6.57 3.98 23.14
N ALA A 184 5.46 3.36 23.52
CA ALA A 184 5.31 1.91 23.58
C ALA A 184 5.48 1.26 22.19
N TYR A 185 4.88 1.86 21.15
CA TYR A 185 5.01 1.37 19.79
C TYR A 185 6.43 1.47 19.25
N LYS A 186 7.15 2.58 19.54
CA LYS A 186 8.59 2.71 19.20
C LYS A 186 9.44 1.65 19.88
N ALA A 187 9.18 1.35 21.16
CA ALA A 187 9.89 0.28 21.88
C ALA A 187 9.60 -1.10 21.26
N PHE A 188 8.36 -1.36 20.85
CA PHE A 188 7.98 -2.59 20.15
C PHE A 188 8.67 -2.69 18.77
N GLN A 189 8.67 -1.62 17.99
CA GLN A 189 9.35 -1.56 16.67
C GLN A 189 10.87 -1.83 16.79
N ALA A 190 11.50 -1.42 17.90
CA ALA A 190 12.93 -1.65 18.11
C ALA A 190 13.30 -3.14 18.20
N LEU A 191 12.34 -4.03 18.47
CA LEU A 191 12.53 -5.47 18.49
C LEU A 191 12.47 -6.11 17.09
N TRP A 192 11.88 -5.43 16.11
CA TRP A 192 11.60 -6.00 14.79
C TRP A 192 12.84 -6.44 14.01
N PRO A 193 13.95 -5.66 13.95
CA PRO A 193 15.16 -6.11 13.25
C PRO A 193 15.77 -7.38 13.86
N THR A 194 15.71 -7.53 15.19
CA THR A 194 16.20 -8.73 15.87
C THR A 194 15.32 -9.94 15.58
N ALA A 195 14.00 -9.78 15.65
CA ALA A 195 13.03 -10.82 15.28
C ALA A 195 13.17 -11.20 13.80
N GLY A 196 13.35 -10.22 12.91
CA GLY A 196 13.56 -10.43 11.49
C GLY A 196 14.81 -11.26 11.20
N ARG A 197 15.90 -10.95 11.85
CA ARG A 197 17.15 -11.74 11.73
C ARG A 197 16.95 -13.19 12.16
N ALA A 198 16.20 -13.43 13.22
CA ALA A 198 15.92 -14.77 13.73
C ALA A 198 15.00 -15.58 12.81
N LEU A 199 13.99 -14.94 12.17
CA LEU A 199 12.94 -15.61 11.41
C LEU A 199 13.22 -15.73 9.91
N VAL A 200 13.84 -14.70 9.34
CA VAL A 200 14.04 -14.58 7.88
C VAL A 200 15.53 -14.61 7.53
N GLY A 201 16.41 -14.48 8.52
CA GLY A 201 17.85 -14.41 8.32
C GLY A 201 18.37 -13.02 7.92
N ALA A 202 17.48 -12.00 7.87
CA ALA A 202 17.83 -10.63 7.47
C ALA A 202 17.19 -9.61 8.42
N ALA A 203 17.94 -8.58 8.82
CA ALA A 203 17.43 -7.46 9.61
C ALA A 203 16.95 -6.29 8.71
N GLN A 204 17.63 -6.09 7.59
CA GLN A 204 17.44 -4.94 6.69
C GLN A 204 15.98 -4.68 6.27
N PRO A 205 15.15 -5.66 5.88
CA PRO A 205 13.74 -5.40 5.54
C PRO A 205 12.95 -4.81 6.70
N TYR A 206 13.28 -5.17 7.93
CA TYR A 206 12.59 -4.70 9.14
C TYR A 206 13.08 -3.32 9.57
N GLU A 207 14.37 -3.03 9.39
CA GLU A 207 14.94 -1.69 9.57
C GLU A 207 14.28 -0.72 8.61
N TYR A 208 14.24 -1.06 7.31
CA TYR A 208 13.54 -0.28 6.30
C TYR A 208 12.06 -0.07 6.63
N LEU A 209 11.36 -1.11 7.11
CA LEU A 209 9.96 -0.98 7.50
C LEU A 209 9.77 0.05 8.61
N VAL A 210 10.58 -0.01 9.68
CA VAL A 210 10.51 0.97 10.79
C VAL A 210 10.79 2.39 10.29
N GLU A 211 11.82 2.55 9.46
CA GLU A 211 12.21 3.85 8.92
C GLU A 211 11.15 4.40 7.97
N SER A 212 10.65 3.58 7.04
CA SER A 212 9.61 3.98 6.08
C SER A 212 8.31 4.40 6.76
N ILE A 213 7.91 3.76 7.86
CA ILE A 213 6.77 4.17 8.68
C ILE A 213 7.00 5.55 9.29
N ARG A 214 8.23 5.86 9.75
CA ARG A 214 8.54 7.13 10.41
C ARG A 214 8.58 8.32 9.46
N VAL A 215 8.99 8.11 8.20
CA VAL A 215 9.04 9.16 7.18
C VAL A 215 7.73 9.27 6.39
N HIS A 216 6.80 8.33 6.59
CA HIS A 216 5.49 8.38 5.94
C HIS A 216 4.69 9.61 6.43
N PRO A 217 3.93 10.30 5.54
CA PRO A 217 3.06 11.41 5.93
C PRO A 217 2.13 11.07 7.10
N SER A 218 1.81 12.07 7.91
CA SER A 218 0.76 11.92 8.93
C SER A 218 -0.61 11.68 8.28
N GLN A 219 -1.59 11.28 9.08
CA GLN A 219 -2.95 11.07 8.59
C GLN A 219 -3.50 12.31 7.86
N GLU A 220 -3.33 13.48 8.48
CA GLU A 220 -3.79 14.75 7.93
C GLU A 220 -3.03 15.13 6.66
N ALA A 221 -1.72 14.88 6.62
CA ALA A 221 -0.93 15.17 5.43
C ALA A 221 -1.31 14.26 4.26
N LEU A 222 -1.57 12.97 4.51
CA LEU A 222 -2.02 12.05 3.47
C LEU A 222 -3.44 12.39 3.00
N GLN A 223 -4.33 12.83 3.91
CA GLN A 223 -5.66 13.35 3.52
C GLN A 223 -5.51 14.52 2.56
N GLN A 224 -4.65 15.51 2.88
CA GLN A 224 -4.42 16.65 2.00
C GLN A 224 -3.88 16.23 0.62
N MET A 225 -2.96 15.26 0.57
CA MET A 225 -2.45 14.72 -0.71
C MET A 225 -3.57 14.12 -1.57
N PHE A 226 -4.56 13.46 -0.96
CA PHE A 226 -5.74 12.98 -1.69
C PHE A 226 -6.55 14.14 -2.27
N GLU A 227 -6.81 15.18 -1.46
CA GLU A 227 -7.56 16.36 -1.89
C GLU A 227 -6.83 17.10 -3.03
N ASP A 228 -5.52 17.25 -2.92
CA ASP A 228 -4.65 17.86 -3.96
C ASP A 228 -4.63 17.06 -5.26
N ALA A 229 -4.75 15.73 -5.17
CA ALA A 229 -4.87 14.85 -6.33
C ALA A 229 -6.27 14.87 -7.00
N GLY A 230 -7.25 15.56 -6.41
CA GLY A 230 -8.59 15.75 -6.97
C GLY A 230 -9.70 14.93 -6.30
N PHE A 231 -9.38 14.05 -5.35
CA PHE A 231 -10.39 13.30 -4.61
C PHE A 231 -11.26 14.21 -3.74
N ARG A 232 -12.52 13.81 -3.53
CA ARG A 232 -13.51 14.52 -2.71
C ARG A 232 -14.01 13.62 -1.58
N ASP A 233 -14.70 14.23 -0.62
CA ASP A 233 -15.22 13.53 0.58
C ASP A 233 -14.12 12.72 1.27
N VAL A 234 -12.91 13.31 1.35
CA VAL A 234 -11.74 12.62 1.90
C VAL A 234 -11.81 12.61 3.42
N TYR A 235 -11.68 11.45 4.00
CA TYR A 235 -11.58 11.29 5.45
C TYR A 235 -10.67 10.11 5.80
N PHE A 236 -10.28 10.01 7.06
CA PHE A 236 -9.55 8.86 7.59
C PHE A 236 -10.11 8.36 8.91
N GLU A 237 -9.95 7.06 9.12
CA GLU A 237 -10.26 6.37 10.37
C GLU A 237 -8.99 5.83 11.01
N ASN A 238 -8.73 6.23 12.25
CA ASN A 238 -7.59 5.72 13.01
C ASN A 238 -7.86 4.33 13.56
N LEU A 239 -6.93 3.41 13.32
CA LEU A 239 -6.95 2.06 13.83
C LEU A 239 -5.88 1.89 14.90
N VAL A 240 -6.21 1.14 15.96
CA VAL A 240 -5.29 0.87 17.08
C VAL A 240 -4.62 2.16 17.60
N GLY A 241 -5.43 3.19 17.86
CA GLY A 241 -4.95 4.48 18.40
C GLY A 241 -4.06 5.27 17.44
N GLY A 242 -4.16 5.02 16.12
CA GLY A 242 -3.41 5.72 15.09
C GLY A 242 -2.11 5.01 14.65
N ILE A 243 -1.84 3.78 15.10
CA ILE A 243 -0.74 2.95 14.58
C ILE A 243 -0.93 2.65 13.10
N ALA A 244 -2.18 2.50 12.67
CA ALA A 244 -2.57 2.46 11.28
C ALA A 244 -3.77 3.37 11.04
N ALA A 245 -4.03 3.73 9.80
CA ALA A 245 -5.22 4.47 9.40
C ALA A 245 -5.76 3.97 8.07
N ILE A 246 -7.07 4.05 7.89
CA ILE A 246 -7.73 3.87 6.61
C ILE A 246 -8.12 5.26 6.11
N HIS A 247 -7.61 5.64 4.94
CA HIS A 247 -8.03 6.83 4.21
C HIS A 247 -8.99 6.43 3.09
N ARG A 248 -10.02 7.24 2.89
CA ARG A 248 -10.99 7.05 1.80
C ARG A 248 -11.27 8.38 1.12
N GLY A 249 -11.29 8.36 -0.22
CA GLY A 249 -11.69 9.49 -1.05
C GLY A 249 -12.53 9.01 -2.22
N SER A 250 -13.35 9.89 -2.78
CA SER A 250 -14.23 9.61 -3.92
C SER A 250 -13.83 10.46 -5.13
N VAL A 251 -14.05 9.94 -6.34
CA VAL A 251 -14.01 10.71 -7.59
C VAL A 251 -15.44 11.18 -7.88
N LEU A 252 -15.65 12.48 -8.16
CA LEU A 252 -16.96 13.06 -8.49
C LEU A 252 -17.18 13.14 -10.00
#